data_35d0301197ab0ccc635fbce47c26be0e
#
_entry.id   35d0301197ab0ccc635fbce47c26be0e
#
_cell.length_a   1.000
_cell.length_b   1.000
_cell.length_c   1.000
_cell.angle_alpha   90.00
_cell.angle_beta   90.00
_cell.angle_gamma   90.00
#
_symmetry.space_group_name_H-M   'P 1'
#
loop_
_entity.id
_entity.type
_entity.pdbx_description
1 polymer ?
#
loop_
_entity_poly.entity_id
_entity_poly.type
_entity_poly.pdbx_seq_one_letter_code
_entity_poly.pdbx_strand_id
1 'polypeptide(L)'
;MSNTNIQIFDTTLRDGEQVPGCKLNTDQKVLIAEQLDTLGVDVIEAGFPVSSPGDFKSVEAISKIVENATVCGLTRSVENDIKVAAEALKYAVKPRIHTGIGTSDSHIVHKLSLIHI
;
A
#
# COMPACT_ATOMS: atom_id res chain seq x y z
N MET A 1 -16.84 -25.75 15.00
CA MET A 1 -17.26 -24.57 14.25
C MET A 1 -16.08 -23.98 13.56
N SER A 2 -16.08 -23.95 12.26
CA SER A 2 -14.97 -23.37 11.52
C SER A 2 -15.09 -21.84 11.52
N ASN A 3 -14.09 -21.18 12.04
CA ASN A 3 -13.98 -19.74 11.95
C ASN A 3 -13.20 -19.38 10.68
N THR A 4 -13.86 -19.54 9.55
CA THR A 4 -13.26 -19.16 8.29
C THR A 4 -13.50 -17.68 8.08
N ASN A 5 -12.48 -16.86 8.33
CA ASN A 5 -12.55 -15.43 8.07
C ASN A 5 -11.94 -15.15 6.71
N ILE A 6 -12.77 -14.63 5.82
CA ILE A 6 -12.30 -14.12 4.55
C ILE A 6 -12.05 -12.62 4.71
N GLN A 7 -10.85 -12.17 4.38
CA GLN A 7 -10.52 -10.76 4.36
C GLN A 7 -10.56 -10.24 2.93
N ILE A 8 -11.15 -9.07 2.77
CA ILE A 8 -11.17 -8.36 1.48
C ILE A 8 -10.01 -7.37 1.47
N PHE A 9 -9.09 -7.58 0.56
CA PHE A 9 -7.92 -6.74 0.34
C PHE A 9 -8.14 -5.94 -0.93
N ASP A 10 -8.37 -4.65 -0.79
CA ASP A 10 -8.65 -3.75 -1.92
C ASP A 10 -7.37 -3.09 -2.42
N THR A 11 -7.11 -3.17 -3.71
CA THR A 11 -5.92 -2.60 -4.35
C THR A 11 -6.25 -1.48 -5.34
N THR A 12 -7.46 -0.94 -5.28
CA THR A 12 -7.90 0.13 -6.20
C THR A 12 -6.92 1.30 -6.22
N LEU A 13 -6.47 1.74 -5.06
CA LEU A 13 -5.62 2.93 -4.91
C LEU A 13 -4.14 2.67 -5.20
N ARG A 14 -3.73 1.43 -5.40
CA ARG A 14 -2.36 1.09 -5.80
C ARG A 14 -2.35 0.49 -7.19
N ASP A 15 -2.88 -0.71 -7.34
CA ASP A 15 -2.86 -1.44 -8.62
C ASP A 15 -3.85 -0.84 -9.62
N GLY A 16 -5.04 -0.52 -9.16
CA GLY A 16 -6.07 0.07 -10.03
C GLY A 16 -5.67 1.41 -10.60
N GLU A 17 -4.94 2.22 -9.86
CA GLU A 17 -4.45 3.52 -10.32
C GLU A 17 -3.40 3.41 -11.43
N GLN A 18 -2.74 2.27 -11.57
CA GLN A 18 -1.72 2.06 -12.60
C GLN A 18 -2.29 1.85 -14.00
N VAL A 19 -3.60 1.64 -14.10
CA VAL A 19 -4.26 1.54 -15.41
C VAL A 19 -4.16 2.89 -16.12
N PRO A 20 -3.77 2.93 -17.41
CA PRO A 20 -3.66 4.19 -18.15
C PRO A 20 -4.97 5.01 -18.08
N GLY A 21 -4.83 6.29 -17.74
CA GLY A 21 -5.97 7.19 -17.59
C GLY A 21 -6.67 7.16 -16.24
N CYS A 22 -6.22 6.31 -15.30
CA CYS A 22 -6.83 6.17 -13.98
C CYS A 22 -6.04 6.83 -12.86
N LYS A 23 -5.10 7.72 -13.18
CA LYS A 23 -4.30 8.40 -12.18
C LYS A 23 -5.13 9.40 -11.38
N LEU A 24 -5.06 9.33 -10.06
CA LEU A 24 -5.83 10.16 -9.14
C LEU A 24 -4.92 11.11 -8.36
N ASN A 25 -5.45 12.27 -7.98
CA ASN A 25 -4.76 13.14 -7.03
C ASN A 25 -5.02 12.69 -5.59
N THR A 26 -4.32 13.30 -4.64
CA THR A 26 -4.44 12.93 -3.21
C THR A 26 -5.87 13.07 -2.69
N ASP A 27 -6.56 14.16 -3.03
CA ASP A 27 -7.92 14.39 -2.54
C ASP A 27 -8.90 13.34 -3.05
N GLN A 28 -8.77 12.94 -4.31
CA GLN A 28 -9.58 11.87 -4.89
C GLN A 28 -9.29 10.53 -4.22
N LYS A 29 -8.04 10.23 -3.95
CA LYS A 29 -7.64 9.00 -3.25
C LYS A 29 -8.21 8.94 -1.85
N VAL A 30 -8.19 10.05 -1.12
CA VAL A 30 -8.77 10.15 0.21
C VAL A 30 -10.27 9.87 0.19
N LEU A 31 -11.00 10.46 -0.76
CA LEU A 31 -12.43 10.22 -0.91
C LEU A 31 -12.75 8.74 -1.18
N ILE A 32 -11.97 8.11 -2.06
CA ILE A 32 -12.14 6.69 -2.35
C ILE A 32 -11.83 5.84 -1.12
N ALA A 33 -10.77 6.17 -0.40
CA ALA A 33 -10.41 5.46 0.83
C ALA A 33 -11.50 5.54 1.89
N GLU A 34 -12.12 6.70 2.05
CA GLU A 34 -13.26 6.87 2.95
C GLU A 34 -14.43 5.98 2.55
N GLN A 35 -14.73 5.90 1.26
CA GLN A 35 -15.80 5.04 0.77
C GLN A 35 -15.50 3.56 0.97
N LEU A 36 -14.27 3.15 0.74
CA LEU A 36 -13.84 1.76 0.97
C LEU A 36 -13.92 1.41 2.46
N ASP A 37 -13.52 2.30 3.32
CA ASP A 37 -13.62 2.11 4.77
C ASP A 37 -15.07 1.97 5.22
N THR A 38 -15.96 2.81 4.70
CA THR A 38 -17.40 2.74 4.96
C THR A 38 -18.01 1.46 4.40
N LEU A 39 -17.57 1.00 3.24
CA LEU A 39 -18.02 -0.24 2.62
C LEU A 39 -17.68 -1.47 3.47
N GLY A 40 -16.64 -1.37 4.27
CA GLY A 40 -16.26 -2.45 5.17
C GLY A 40 -15.19 -3.40 4.64
N VAL A 41 -14.38 -2.96 3.66
CA VAL A 41 -13.22 -3.75 3.26
C VAL A 41 -12.25 -3.87 4.43
N ASP A 42 -11.54 -4.98 4.51
CA ASP A 42 -10.65 -5.23 5.64
C ASP A 42 -9.32 -4.51 5.52
N VAL A 43 -8.78 -4.45 4.31
CA VAL A 43 -7.49 -3.85 4.03
C VAL A 43 -7.59 -2.95 2.80
N ILE A 44 -7.08 -1.73 2.92
CA ILE A 44 -6.95 -0.78 1.81
C ILE A 44 -5.47 -0.63 1.51
N GLU A 45 -5.03 -1.08 0.33
CA GLU A 45 -3.67 -0.82 -0.13
C GLU A 45 -3.63 0.59 -0.72
N ALA A 46 -3.09 1.52 0.07
CA ALA A 46 -3.21 2.94 -0.21
C ALA A 46 -2.24 3.44 -1.28
N GLY A 47 -1.14 2.74 -1.51
CA GLY A 47 -0.17 3.14 -2.52
C GLY A 47 1.19 2.52 -2.32
N PHE A 48 2.16 3.05 -3.04
CA PHE A 48 3.57 2.66 -2.98
C PHE A 48 4.40 3.87 -2.51
N PRO A 49 4.58 4.04 -1.19
CA PRO A 49 5.12 5.29 -0.64
C PRO A 49 6.48 5.72 -1.18
N VAL A 50 7.37 4.77 -1.47
CA VAL A 50 8.70 5.11 -1.96
C VAL A 50 8.70 5.56 -3.43
N SER A 51 7.64 5.28 -4.18
CA SER A 51 7.62 5.53 -5.63
C SER A 51 7.69 7.01 -5.99
N SER A 52 7.10 7.88 -5.17
CA SER A 52 7.12 9.32 -5.39
C SER A 52 6.71 10.07 -4.12
N PRO A 53 7.07 11.39 -4.02
CA PRO A 53 6.57 12.23 -2.93
C PRO A 53 5.04 12.32 -2.89
N GLY A 54 4.39 12.30 -4.05
CA GLY A 54 2.93 12.32 -4.14
C GLY A 54 2.30 11.05 -3.58
N ASP A 55 2.86 9.90 -3.87
CA ASP A 55 2.41 8.63 -3.31
C ASP A 55 2.61 8.59 -1.80
N PHE A 56 3.74 9.07 -1.31
CA PHE A 56 3.98 9.17 0.13
C PHE A 56 2.91 10.01 0.82
N LYS A 57 2.63 11.20 0.28
CA LYS A 57 1.60 12.11 0.83
C LYS A 57 0.22 11.48 0.81
N SER A 58 -0.12 10.78 -0.26
CA SER A 58 -1.42 10.13 -0.38
C SER A 58 -1.60 9.03 0.66
N VAL A 59 -0.59 8.19 0.84
CA VAL A 59 -0.62 7.13 1.86
C VAL A 59 -0.71 7.73 3.26
N GLU A 60 0.05 8.78 3.53
CA GLU A 60 -0.01 9.48 4.82
C GLU A 60 -1.39 10.08 5.08
N ALA A 61 -1.97 10.76 4.09
CA ALA A 61 -3.30 11.35 4.22
C ALA A 61 -4.37 10.30 4.46
N ILE A 62 -4.32 9.18 3.73
CA ILE A 62 -5.24 8.06 3.92
C ILE A 62 -5.08 7.45 5.32
N SER A 63 -3.85 7.33 5.78
CA SER A 63 -3.56 6.80 7.12
C SER A 63 -4.22 7.62 8.22
N LYS A 64 -4.34 8.93 8.02
CA LYS A 64 -4.94 9.82 9.01
C LYS A 64 -6.46 9.73 9.09
N ILE A 65 -7.14 9.31 8.00
CA ILE A 65 -8.61 9.37 7.94
C ILE A 65 -9.30 8.01 8.05
N VAL A 66 -8.64 6.93 7.72
CA VAL A 66 -9.23 5.59 7.78
C VAL A 66 -9.26 5.12 9.23
N GLU A 67 -10.44 4.71 9.70
CA GLU A 67 -10.66 4.36 11.09
C GLU A 67 -10.83 2.85 11.33
N ASN A 68 -11.44 2.13 10.41
CA ASN A 68 -11.82 0.73 10.60
C ASN A 68 -10.96 -0.24 9.83
N ALA A 69 -10.64 0.06 8.58
CA ALA A 69 -9.82 -0.80 7.74
C ALA A 69 -8.34 -0.72 8.13
N THR A 70 -7.60 -1.77 7.81
CA THR A 70 -6.15 -1.75 7.84
C THR A 70 -5.65 -0.95 6.64
N VAL A 71 -4.76 0.01 6.85
CA VAL A 71 -4.11 0.75 5.77
C VAL A 71 -2.78 0.11 5.45
N CYS A 72 -2.60 -0.24 4.20
CA CYS A 72 -1.45 -0.99 3.71
C CYS A 72 -0.64 -0.18 2.71
N GLY A 73 0.68 -0.27 2.80
CA GLY A 73 1.60 0.30 1.82
C GLY A 73 2.39 -0.80 1.15
N LEU A 74 2.58 -0.69 -0.17
CA LEU A 74 3.41 -1.63 -0.92
C LEU A 74 4.88 -1.26 -0.78
N THR A 75 5.74 -2.28 -0.64
CA THR A 75 7.20 -2.12 -0.66
C THR A 75 7.84 -3.23 -1.47
N ARG A 76 9.02 -2.94 -1.99
CA ARG A 76 9.94 -4.00 -2.37
C ARG A 76 10.58 -4.56 -1.10
N SER A 77 11.22 -5.73 -1.18
CA SER A 77 11.95 -6.33 -0.05
C SER A 77 13.31 -5.63 0.13
N VAL A 78 13.29 -4.32 0.28
CA VAL A 78 14.46 -3.45 0.43
C VAL A 78 14.25 -2.59 1.67
N GLU A 79 15.27 -2.46 2.49
CA GLU A 79 15.17 -1.77 3.77
C GLU A 79 14.64 -0.34 3.64
N ASN A 80 15.14 0.42 2.68
CA ASN A 80 14.71 1.80 2.49
C ASN A 80 13.21 1.90 2.17
N ASP A 81 12.68 1.01 1.33
CA ASP A 81 11.25 1.01 0.99
C ASP A 81 10.40 0.78 2.24
N ILE A 82 10.84 -0.15 3.09
CA ILE A 82 10.13 -0.51 4.32
C ILE A 82 10.14 0.66 5.30
N LYS A 83 11.27 1.33 5.45
CA LYS A 83 11.37 2.52 6.31
C LYS A 83 10.48 3.65 5.83
N VAL A 84 10.47 3.92 4.54
CA VAL A 84 9.61 4.96 3.94
C VAL A 84 8.14 4.62 4.14
N ALA A 85 7.76 3.37 3.91
CA ALA A 85 6.37 2.92 4.12
C ALA A 85 5.96 3.04 5.60
N ALA A 86 6.83 2.64 6.52
CA ALA A 86 6.55 2.77 7.95
C ALA A 86 6.32 4.24 8.35
N GLU A 87 7.10 5.16 7.79
CA GLU A 87 6.94 6.58 8.05
C GLU A 87 5.60 7.11 7.49
N ALA A 88 5.23 6.69 6.28
CA ALA A 88 3.96 7.10 5.67
C ALA A 88 2.75 6.54 6.44
N LEU A 89 2.88 5.38 7.05
CA LEU A 89 1.80 4.68 7.75
C LEU A 89 1.74 4.98 9.24
N LYS A 90 2.62 5.82 9.77
CA LYS A 90 2.74 6.02 11.23
C LYS A 90 1.47 6.54 11.90
N TYR A 91 0.60 7.22 11.17
CA TYR A 91 -0.67 7.72 11.70
C TYR A 91 -1.84 6.74 11.56
N ALA A 92 -1.63 5.61 10.89
CA ALA A 92 -2.70 4.64 10.69
C ALA A 92 -3.06 3.95 12.00
N VAL A 93 -4.37 3.74 12.21
CA VAL A 93 -4.86 2.98 13.37
C VAL A 93 -4.41 1.53 13.27
N LYS A 94 -4.49 0.96 12.07
CA LYS A 94 -4.07 -0.41 11.78
C LYS A 94 -3.14 -0.40 10.57
N PRO A 95 -1.84 -0.17 10.77
CA PRO A 95 -0.90 -0.15 9.65
C PRO A 95 -0.47 -1.56 9.24
N ARG A 96 -0.19 -1.72 7.95
CA ARG A 96 0.37 -2.97 7.40
C ARG A 96 1.31 -2.65 6.26
N ILE A 97 2.40 -3.39 6.17
CA ILE A 97 3.31 -3.32 5.03
C ILE A 97 3.13 -4.59 4.20
N HIS A 98 2.86 -4.39 2.91
CA HIS A 98 2.76 -5.46 1.93
C HIS A 98 4.06 -5.48 1.13
N THR A 99 4.85 -6.52 1.28
CA THR A 99 6.11 -6.65 0.55
C THR A 99 6.07 -7.87 -0.35
N GLY A 100 6.60 -7.71 -1.55
CA GLY A 100 6.72 -8.79 -2.52
C GLY A 100 8.15 -8.92 -2.99
N ILE A 101 8.53 -10.11 -3.39
CA ILE A 101 9.85 -10.38 -3.95
C ILE A 101 9.71 -11.23 -5.21
N GLY A 102 10.34 -10.75 -6.30
CA GLY A 102 10.52 -11.57 -7.49
C GLY A 102 11.71 -12.49 -7.29
N THR A 103 11.51 -13.78 -7.52
CA THR A 103 12.52 -14.80 -7.24
C THR A 103 13.22 -15.33 -8.48
N SER A 104 12.93 -14.79 -9.67
CA SER A 104 13.70 -15.13 -10.87
C SER A 104 15.11 -14.57 -10.76
N ASP A 105 16.05 -15.15 -11.49
CA ASP A 105 17.43 -14.67 -11.51
C ASP A 105 17.50 -13.20 -11.89
N SER A 106 16.70 -12.78 -12.87
CA SER A 106 16.63 -11.38 -13.29
C SER A 106 16.20 -10.44 -12.15
N HIS A 107 15.18 -10.82 -11.39
CA HIS A 107 14.73 -10.01 -10.25
C HIS A 107 15.79 -9.94 -9.16
N ILE A 108 16.44 -11.04 -8.84
CA ILE A 108 17.45 -11.09 -7.78
C ILE A 108 18.68 -10.25 -8.13
N VAL A 109 19.18 -10.39 -9.36
CA VAL A 109 20.43 -9.75 -9.79
C VAL A 109 20.22 -8.29 -10.16
N HIS A 110 19.17 -7.99 -10.95
CA HIS A 110 19.02 -6.70 -11.60
C HIS A 110 18.06 -5.74 -10.91
N LYS A 111 16.98 -6.25 -10.32
CA LYS A 111 15.98 -5.39 -9.71
C LYS A 111 16.24 -5.12 -8.23
N LEU A 112 16.61 -6.13 -7.48
CA LEU A 112 16.79 -6.03 -6.03
C LEU A 112 18.24 -6.06 -5.58
N SER A 113 19.16 -6.51 -6.43
CA SER A 113 20.59 -6.65 -6.11
C SER A 113 20.83 -7.47 -4.85
N LEU A 114 20.04 -8.50 -4.61
CA LEU A 114 20.08 -9.26 -3.37
C LEU A 114 21.38 -10.04 -3.18
N ILE A 115 22.04 -10.41 -4.26
CA ILE A 115 23.31 -11.15 -4.15
C ILE A 115 24.47 -10.29 -3.68
N HIS A 116 24.29 -8.96 -3.60
CA HIS A 116 25.33 -8.02 -3.17
C HIS A 116 25.06 -7.47 -1.76
N ILE A 117 24.10 -8.01 -1.07
CA ILE A 117 23.71 -7.58 0.28
C ILE A 117 24.44 -8.37 1.36
#